data_cbcce1beb462cd700f56dcd5fffdaccb
#
_entry.id   cbcce1beb462cd700f56dcd5fffdaccb
#
_cell.length_a   1.000
_cell.length_b   1.000
_cell.length_c   1.000
_cell.angle_alpha   90.00
_cell.angle_beta   90.00
_cell.angle_gamma   90.00
#
_symmetry.space_group_name_H-M   'P 1'
#
loop_
_entity.id
_entity.type
_entity.pdbx_description
1 polymer ?
#
loop_
_entity_poly.entity_id
_entity_poly.type
_entity_poly.pdbx_seq_one_letter_code
_entity_poly.pdbx_strand_id
1 'polypeptide(L)'
;VRNPAPLATPEALNQSWSIDFMHDALVCGRRFRTFNVVDDFNREALAIEIDLNIPAQRVVRVLDRIVANRGYPLKMRMDNGPELVSLALAQWAEEHGVMLEFIKPGKPTQNAFIERFNRTYRTEILDFYLFRTLNEVREITERWLAEYNNERPHESLNNLTPEEYRLMTENPEVSKSAWN
;
A
#
# COMPACT_ATOMS: atom_id res chain seq x y z
N VAL A 1 -0.83 -16.41 -27.67
CA VAL A 1 -1.08 -15.44 -26.59
C VAL A 1 0.09 -15.48 -25.64
N ARG A 2 0.88 -14.43 -25.61
CA ARG A 2 1.97 -14.34 -24.63
C ARG A 2 1.38 -14.04 -23.26
N ASN A 3 1.64 -14.91 -22.30
CA ASN A 3 1.37 -14.58 -20.91
C ASN A 3 2.23 -13.36 -20.55
N PRO A 4 1.62 -12.31 -19.95
CA PRO A 4 2.43 -11.17 -19.50
C PRO A 4 3.49 -11.66 -18.51
N ALA A 5 4.69 -11.11 -18.62
CA ALA A 5 5.75 -11.43 -17.67
C ALA A 5 5.27 -11.06 -16.25
N PRO A 6 5.50 -11.92 -15.24
CA PRO A 6 5.13 -11.60 -13.88
C PRO A 6 5.85 -10.31 -13.43
N LEU A 7 5.16 -9.53 -12.59
CA LEU A 7 5.74 -8.34 -12.02
C LEU A 7 6.97 -8.71 -11.18
N ALA A 8 8.10 -8.08 -11.48
CA ALA A 8 9.33 -8.35 -10.75
C ALA A 8 9.16 -8.01 -9.27
N THR A 9 9.46 -8.97 -8.39
CA THR A 9 9.42 -8.77 -6.95
C THR A 9 10.66 -7.96 -6.52
N PRO A 10 10.51 -6.88 -5.76
CA PRO A 10 11.65 -6.17 -5.19
C PRO A 10 12.52 -7.08 -4.32
N GLU A 11 13.80 -6.77 -4.23
CA GLU A 11 14.76 -7.55 -3.46
C GLU A 11 14.96 -7.04 -2.04
N ALA A 12 14.45 -5.85 -1.73
CA ALA A 12 14.64 -5.23 -0.43
C ALA A 12 13.47 -4.31 -0.05
N LEU A 13 13.33 -4.05 1.24
CA LEU A 13 12.41 -3.05 1.77
C LEU A 13 12.68 -1.69 1.13
N ASN A 14 11.63 -0.92 0.93
CA ASN A 14 11.72 0.44 0.38
C ASN A 14 12.30 0.52 -1.03
N GLN A 15 12.41 -0.58 -1.73
CA GLN A 15 12.80 -0.54 -3.14
C GLN A 15 11.66 0.01 -3.99
N SER A 16 10.45 -0.45 -3.73
CA SER A 16 9.25 0.01 -4.46
C SER A 16 8.04 0.02 -3.54
N TRP A 17 7.36 1.15 -3.47
CA TRP A 17 6.03 1.24 -2.87
C TRP A 17 5.00 1.36 -3.98
N SER A 18 3.85 0.73 -3.80
CA SER A 18 2.69 0.92 -4.67
C SER A 18 1.65 1.75 -3.93
N ILE A 19 1.07 2.73 -4.62
CA ILE A 19 0.06 3.63 -4.03
C ILE A 19 -1.18 3.66 -4.91
N ASP A 20 -2.33 3.82 -4.28
CA ASP A 20 -3.61 3.92 -4.98
C ASP A 20 -4.69 4.53 -4.10
N PHE A 21 -5.75 5.03 -4.75
CA PHE A 21 -6.96 5.49 -4.08
C PHE A 21 -8.08 4.48 -4.24
N MET A 22 -8.94 4.42 -3.22
CA MET A 22 -10.22 3.72 -3.30
C MET A 22 -11.34 4.66 -2.90
N HIS A 23 -12.56 4.32 -3.25
CA HIS A 23 -13.77 5.09 -2.96
C HIS A 23 -14.83 4.18 -2.37
N ASP A 24 -15.60 4.71 -1.42
CA ASP A 24 -16.78 4.06 -0.88
C ASP A 24 -17.73 5.10 -0.31
N ALA A 25 -18.83 4.67 0.31
CA ALA A 25 -19.82 5.57 0.89
C ALA A 25 -20.28 5.08 2.25
N LEU A 26 -20.56 6.03 3.14
CA LEU A 26 -21.25 5.74 4.39
C LEU A 26 -22.72 5.39 4.14
N VAL A 27 -23.36 4.80 5.13
CA VAL A 27 -24.79 4.41 5.03
C VAL A 27 -25.69 5.58 4.60
N CYS A 28 -25.39 6.80 5.05
CA CYS A 28 -26.13 8.00 4.67
C CYS A 28 -25.90 8.45 3.22
N GLY A 29 -25.02 7.76 2.48
CA GLY A 29 -24.68 8.09 1.10
C GLY A 29 -23.49 9.03 0.96
N ARG A 30 -22.94 9.54 2.05
CA ARG A 30 -21.79 10.45 2.01
C ARG A 30 -20.55 9.69 1.55
N ARG A 31 -19.93 10.14 0.47
CA ARG A 31 -18.76 9.49 -0.10
C ARG A 31 -17.50 9.80 0.68
N PHE A 32 -16.61 8.81 0.76
CA PHE A 32 -15.29 8.95 1.32
C PHE A 32 -14.25 8.26 0.44
N ARG A 33 -13.00 8.59 0.69
CA ARG A 33 -11.86 8.04 -0.06
C ARG A 33 -10.87 7.40 0.89
N THR A 34 -10.12 6.45 0.36
CA THR A 34 -8.93 5.93 1.04
C THR A 34 -7.70 6.14 0.15
N PHE A 35 -6.56 6.41 0.76
CA PHE A 35 -5.27 6.46 0.11
C PHE A 35 -4.41 5.36 0.71
N ASN A 36 -4.04 4.39 -0.10
CA ASN A 36 -3.39 3.15 0.32
C ASN A 36 -1.94 3.14 -0.16
N VAL A 37 -1.04 2.73 0.72
CA VAL A 37 0.39 2.59 0.43
C VAL A 37 0.86 1.21 0.91
N VAL A 38 1.53 0.47 0.04
CA VAL A 38 2.04 -0.88 0.31
C VAL A 38 3.50 -0.96 -0.11
N ASP A 39 4.34 -1.61 0.71
CA ASP A 39 5.69 -1.97 0.29
C ASP A 39 5.61 -3.25 -0.53
N ASP A 40 6.07 -3.19 -1.76
CA ASP A 40 5.97 -4.32 -2.70
C ASP A 40 6.86 -5.50 -2.30
N PHE A 41 7.88 -5.28 -1.48
CA PHE A 41 8.79 -6.33 -1.06
C PHE A 41 8.14 -7.34 -0.11
N ASN A 42 7.62 -6.85 1.00
CA ASN A 42 7.03 -7.70 2.04
C ASN A 42 5.51 -7.60 2.13
N ARG A 43 4.85 -6.94 1.18
CA ARG A 43 3.39 -6.74 1.15
C ARG A 43 2.85 -5.97 2.35
N GLU A 44 3.72 -5.32 3.14
CA GLU A 44 3.30 -4.56 4.31
C GLU A 44 2.42 -3.38 3.90
N ALA A 45 1.29 -3.22 4.55
CA ALA A 45 0.43 -2.06 4.37
C ALA A 45 0.98 -0.92 5.22
N LEU A 46 1.53 0.10 4.56
CA LEU A 46 2.20 1.21 5.23
C LEU A 46 1.23 2.28 5.70
N ALA A 47 0.12 2.45 5.00
CA ALA A 47 -0.95 3.36 5.38
C ALA A 47 -2.24 3.07 4.62
N ILE A 48 -3.36 3.30 5.29
CA ILE A 48 -4.65 3.54 4.66
C ILE A 48 -5.19 4.83 5.28
N GLU A 49 -5.02 5.94 4.57
CA GLU A 49 -5.57 7.23 5.00
C GLU A 49 -7.03 7.32 4.57
N ILE A 50 -7.92 7.74 5.47
CA ILE A 50 -9.36 7.77 5.22
C ILE A 50 -9.89 9.16 5.52
N ASP A 51 -10.52 9.79 4.53
CA ASP A 51 -11.20 11.06 4.70
C ASP A 51 -12.23 11.26 3.58
N LEU A 52 -13.03 12.31 3.71
CA LEU A 52 -13.98 12.70 2.67
C LEU A 52 -13.24 13.18 1.43
N ASN A 53 -12.16 13.91 1.61
CA ASN A 53 -11.26 14.38 0.56
C ASN A 53 -9.82 14.15 0.97
N ILE A 54 -8.99 13.73 0.02
CA ILE A 54 -7.57 13.53 0.24
C ILE A 54 -6.82 14.29 -0.87
N PRO A 55 -6.61 15.60 -0.70
CA PRO A 55 -5.90 16.39 -1.69
C PRO A 55 -4.40 16.04 -1.73
N ALA A 56 -3.71 16.51 -2.77
CA ALA A 56 -2.30 16.20 -2.99
C ALA A 56 -1.40 16.52 -1.79
N GLN A 57 -1.65 17.60 -1.09
CA GLN A 57 -0.88 17.97 0.09
C GLN A 57 -1.09 16.98 1.24
N ARG A 58 -2.28 16.40 1.35
CA ARG A 58 -2.57 15.35 2.33
C ARG A 58 -1.82 14.07 1.99
N VAL A 59 -1.74 13.72 0.70
CA VAL A 59 -0.93 12.59 0.21
C VAL A 59 0.53 12.77 0.63
N VAL A 60 1.09 13.94 0.40
CA VAL A 60 2.48 14.25 0.80
C VAL A 60 2.68 14.11 2.30
N ARG A 61 1.74 14.60 3.12
CA ARG A 61 1.82 14.45 4.58
C ARG A 61 1.78 13.00 5.04
N VAL A 62 0.97 12.16 4.37
CA VAL A 62 0.93 10.73 4.67
C VAL A 62 2.28 10.09 4.34
N LEU A 63 2.83 10.40 3.18
CA LEU A 63 4.14 9.89 2.78
C LEU A 63 5.25 10.33 3.74
N ASP A 64 5.26 11.60 4.15
CA ASP A 64 6.22 12.10 5.13
C ASP A 64 6.13 11.35 6.46
N ARG A 65 4.92 11.04 6.90
CA ARG A 65 4.70 10.27 8.14
C ARG A 65 5.26 8.85 8.02
N ILE A 66 5.06 8.20 6.88
CA ILE A 66 5.63 6.88 6.63
C ILE A 66 7.16 6.94 6.62
N VAL A 67 7.72 7.92 5.91
CA VAL A 67 9.17 8.12 5.78
C VAL A 67 9.84 8.35 7.13
N ALA A 68 9.18 9.07 8.05
CA ALA A 68 9.72 9.33 9.39
C ALA A 68 10.05 8.04 10.15
N ASN A 69 9.33 6.95 9.87
CA ASN A 69 9.51 5.67 10.55
C ASN A 69 10.33 4.67 9.74
N ARG A 70 10.43 4.82 8.40
CA ARG A 70 11.06 3.78 7.59
C ARG A 70 11.99 4.27 6.49
N GLY A 71 12.13 5.57 6.29
CA GLY A 71 12.94 6.14 5.22
C GLY A 71 12.21 6.20 3.89
N TYR A 72 12.88 6.71 2.88
CA TYR A 72 12.31 6.93 1.55
C TYR A 72 12.38 5.68 0.68
N PRO A 73 11.38 5.47 -0.20
CA PRO A 73 11.48 4.42 -1.19
C PRO A 73 12.39 4.87 -2.34
N LEU A 74 12.94 3.94 -3.09
CA LEU A 74 13.64 4.26 -4.32
C LEU A 74 12.66 4.69 -5.42
N LYS A 75 11.49 4.04 -5.47
CA LYS A 75 10.43 4.40 -6.42
C LYS A 75 9.04 4.17 -5.85
N MET A 76 8.07 4.83 -6.44
CA MET A 76 6.65 4.60 -6.17
C MET A 76 5.92 4.31 -7.48
N ARG A 77 5.13 3.25 -7.46
CA ARG A 77 4.25 2.87 -8.58
C ARG A 77 2.84 3.39 -8.33
N MET A 78 2.23 3.93 -9.37
CA MET A 78 0.88 4.47 -9.28
C MET A 78 0.22 4.47 -10.65
N ASP A 79 -1.10 4.51 -10.68
CA ASP A 79 -1.81 4.73 -11.93
C ASP A 79 -1.67 6.20 -12.36
N ASN A 80 -2.03 6.47 -13.60
CA ASN A 80 -1.95 7.81 -14.17
C ASN A 80 -3.25 8.60 -13.93
N GLY A 81 -3.92 8.35 -12.80
CA GLY A 81 -5.14 9.05 -12.43
C GLY A 81 -4.88 10.50 -12.04
N PRO A 82 -5.85 11.40 -12.27
CA PRO A 82 -5.67 12.83 -11.98
C PRO A 82 -5.40 13.11 -10.50
N GLU A 83 -5.83 12.24 -9.59
CA GLU A 83 -5.59 12.40 -8.16
C GLU A 83 -4.11 12.25 -7.79
N LEU A 84 -3.36 11.45 -8.54
CA LEU A 84 -1.96 11.16 -8.25
C LEU A 84 -1.01 11.97 -9.13
N VAL A 85 -1.49 12.45 -10.27
CA VAL A 85 -0.72 13.33 -11.14
C VAL A 85 -0.83 14.76 -10.62
N SER A 86 0.04 15.13 -9.68
CA SER A 86 0.02 16.45 -9.06
C SER A 86 1.43 17.04 -9.00
N LEU A 87 1.49 18.37 -9.07
CA LEU A 87 2.74 19.10 -8.92
C LEU A 87 3.36 18.86 -7.53
N ALA A 88 2.53 18.82 -6.49
CA ALA A 88 3.00 18.62 -5.12
C ALA A 88 3.70 17.26 -4.95
N LEU A 89 3.12 16.19 -5.51
CA LEU A 89 3.74 14.87 -5.44
C LEU A 89 5.03 14.81 -6.27
N ALA A 90 5.02 15.40 -7.47
CA ALA A 90 6.21 15.44 -8.33
C ALA A 90 7.36 16.20 -7.65
N GLN A 91 7.07 17.33 -7.02
CA GLN A 91 8.06 18.11 -6.27
C GLN A 91 8.61 17.33 -5.08
N TRP A 92 7.73 16.67 -4.32
CA TRP A 92 8.14 15.84 -3.19
C TRP A 92 9.10 14.73 -3.65
N ALA A 93 8.74 14.05 -4.73
CA ALA A 93 9.55 12.96 -5.27
C ALA A 93 10.92 13.47 -5.74
N GLU A 94 10.97 14.58 -6.46
CA GLU A 94 12.20 15.18 -6.94
C GLU A 94 13.11 15.61 -5.78
N GLU A 95 12.55 16.27 -4.77
CA GLU A 95 13.30 16.74 -3.60
C GLU A 95 13.93 15.60 -2.80
N HIS A 96 13.32 14.42 -2.83
CA HIS A 96 13.76 13.29 -2.01
C HIS A 96 14.35 12.13 -2.82
N GLY A 97 14.57 12.34 -4.11
CA GLY A 97 15.19 11.32 -4.94
C GLY A 97 14.33 10.07 -5.16
N VAL A 98 13.01 10.21 -5.12
CA VAL A 98 12.07 9.12 -5.35
C VAL A 98 11.64 9.13 -6.81
N MET A 99 11.78 8.00 -7.48
CA MET A 99 11.32 7.86 -8.87
C MET A 99 9.82 7.57 -8.88
N LEU A 100 9.05 8.33 -9.66
CA LEU A 100 7.64 8.03 -9.89
C LEU A 100 7.50 7.17 -11.14
N GLU A 101 6.88 6.00 -10.98
CA GLU A 101 6.61 5.07 -12.07
C GLU A 101 5.11 5.02 -12.32
N PHE A 102 4.67 5.69 -13.39
CA PHE A 102 3.27 5.69 -13.77
C PHE A 102 2.95 4.46 -14.61
N ILE A 103 1.87 3.77 -14.25
CA ILE A 103 1.45 2.56 -14.91
C ILE A 103 0.64 2.91 -16.15
N LYS A 104 0.95 2.25 -17.26
CA LYS A 104 0.25 2.48 -18.51
C LYS A 104 -1.17 1.93 -18.45
N PRO A 105 -2.18 2.68 -18.94
CA PRO A 105 -3.54 2.17 -19.05
C PRO A 105 -3.59 0.85 -19.83
N GLY A 106 -4.41 -0.09 -19.37
CA GLY A 106 -4.58 -1.38 -20.04
C GLY A 106 -3.51 -2.42 -19.72
N LYS A 107 -2.58 -2.15 -18.80
CA LYS A 107 -1.59 -3.12 -18.32
C LYS A 107 -1.76 -3.42 -16.83
N PRO A 108 -2.79 -4.19 -16.47
CA PRO A 108 -3.14 -4.42 -15.05
C PRO A 108 -2.04 -5.12 -14.25
N THR A 109 -1.15 -5.87 -14.89
CA THR A 109 -0.06 -6.58 -14.21
C THR A 109 0.99 -5.63 -13.62
N GLN A 110 1.06 -4.39 -14.06
CA GLN A 110 2.07 -3.43 -13.59
C GLN A 110 1.80 -2.90 -12.17
N ASN A 111 0.58 -3.07 -11.65
CA ASN A 111 0.20 -2.62 -10.30
C ASN A 111 -0.41 -3.74 -9.45
N ALA A 112 0.02 -4.98 -9.71
CA ALA A 112 -0.61 -6.17 -9.13
C ALA A 112 -0.57 -6.21 -7.60
N PHE A 113 0.47 -5.67 -6.96
CA PHE A 113 0.60 -5.69 -5.50
C PHE A 113 -0.49 -4.86 -4.82
N ILE A 114 -0.65 -3.61 -5.25
CA ILE A 114 -1.68 -2.74 -4.66
C ILE A 114 -3.09 -3.18 -5.06
N GLU A 115 -3.29 -3.71 -6.26
CA GLU A 115 -4.59 -4.20 -6.70
C GLU A 115 -5.04 -5.39 -5.85
N ARG A 116 -4.13 -6.32 -5.55
CA ARG A 116 -4.43 -7.45 -4.67
C ARG A 116 -4.76 -6.98 -3.25
N PHE A 117 -3.97 -6.06 -2.72
CA PHE A 117 -4.23 -5.46 -1.42
C PHE A 117 -5.60 -4.78 -1.39
N ASN A 118 -5.89 -3.94 -2.38
CA ASN A 118 -7.18 -3.25 -2.47
C ASN A 118 -8.35 -4.21 -2.51
N ARG A 119 -8.22 -5.30 -3.25
CA ARG A 119 -9.27 -6.32 -3.35
C ARG A 119 -9.53 -6.98 -2.00
N THR A 120 -8.48 -7.32 -1.27
CA THR A 120 -8.59 -7.90 0.06
C THR A 120 -9.25 -6.93 1.03
N TYR A 121 -8.80 -5.69 1.05
CA TYR A 121 -9.38 -4.64 1.91
C TYR A 121 -10.85 -4.39 1.57
N ARG A 122 -11.18 -4.31 0.30
CA ARG A 122 -12.58 -4.13 -0.12
C ARG A 122 -13.47 -5.28 0.34
N THR A 123 -13.03 -6.52 0.10
CA THR A 123 -13.83 -7.70 0.45
C THR A 123 -14.01 -7.84 1.96
N GLU A 124 -12.95 -7.63 2.74
CA GLU A 124 -12.97 -7.90 4.17
C GLU A 124 -13.48 -6.73 5.01
N ILE A 125 -13.37 -5.51 4.51
CA ILE A 125 -13.73 -4.31 5.26
C ILE A 125 -14.81 -3.49 4.55
N LEU A 126 -14.52 -2.93 3.38
CA LEU A 126 -15.41 -1.95 2.77
C LEU A 126 -16.77 -2.55 2.38
N ASP A 127 -16.78 -3.76 1.83
CA ASP A 127 -18.02 -4.45 1.42
C ASP A 127 -18.65 -5.25 2.55
N PHE A 128 -17.89 -5.55 3.59
CA PHE A 128 -18.36 -6.39 4.69
C PHE A 128 -19.20 -5.63 5.72
N TYR A 129 -18.86 -4.36 5.98
CA TYR A 129 -19.53 -3.54 6.99
C TYR A 129 -20.39 -2.45 6.36
N LEU A 130 -21.42 -2.04 7.11
CA LEU A 130 -22.20 -0.85 6.82
C LEU A 130 -21.74 0.26 7.79
N PHE A 131 -20.95 1.19 7.29
CA PHE A 131 -20.35 2.25 8.12
C PHE A 131 -21.27 3.46 8.25
N ARG A 132 -21.46 3.93 9.48
CA ARG A 132 -22.23 5.14 9.77
C ARG A 132 -21.38 6.40 9.80
N THR A 133 -20.15 6.28 10.27
CA THR A 133 -19.22 7.41 10.44
C THR A 133 -17.84 7.09 9.91
N LEU A 134 -17.06 8.14 9.59
CA LEU A 134 -15.66 7.96 9.20
C LEU A 134 -14.83 7.37 10.34
N ASN A 135 -15.15 7.69 11.58
CA ASN A 135 -14.42 7.14 12.72
C ASN A 135 -14.57 5.62 12.81
N GLU A 136 -15.76 5.09 12.50
CA GLU A 136 -15.96 3.64 12.43
C GLU A 136 -15.07 3.01 11.36
N VAL A 137 -14.99 3.62 10.18
CA VAL A 137 -14.12 3.15 9.11
C VAL A 137 -12.67 3.14 9.57
N ARG A 138 -12.23 4.23 10.18
CA ARG A 138 -10.85 4.38 10.65
C ARG A 138 -10.48 3.36 11.72
N GLU A 139 -11.34 3.17 12.71
CA GLU A 139 -11.08 2.23 13.81
C GLU A 139 -11.00 0.78 13.34
N ILE A 140 -11.94 0.35 12.52
CA ILE A 140 -11.97 -1.01 11.99
C ILE A 140 -10.77 -1.24 11.05
N THR A 141 -10.47 -0.26 10.21
CA THR A 141 -9.32 -0.33 9.30
C THR A 141 -8.00 -0.43 10.06
N GLU A 142 -7.82 0.37 11.10
CA GLU A 142 -6.59 0.36 11.91
C GLU A 142 -6.35 -1.01 12.54
N ARG A 143 -7.38 -1.62 13.11
CA ARG A 143 -7.28 -2.97 13.67
C ARG A 143 -6.98 -4.01 12.60
N TRP A 144 -7.64 -3.90 11.45
CA TRP A 144 -7.41 -4.80 10.33
C TRP A 144 -5.98 -4.68 9.79
N LEU A 145 -5.43 -3.45 9.71
CA LEU A 145 -4.06 -3.23 9.26
C LEU A 145 -3.04 -3.91 10.18
N ALA A 146 -3.22 -3.80 11.49
CA ALA A 146 -2.34 -4.45 12.45
C ALA A 146 -2.38 -5.97 12.27
N GLU A 147 -3.56 -6.55 12.11
CA GLU A 147 -3.74 -7.98 11.83
C GLU A 147 -3.10 -8.37 10.50
N TYR A 148 -3.34 -7.58 9.45
CA TYR A 148 -2.80 -7.84 8.11
C TYR A 148 -1.27 -7.89 8.13
N ASN A 149 -0.65 -6.95 8.80
CA ASN A 149 0.82 -6.84 8.83
C ASN A 149 1.47 -7.84 9.78
N ASN A 150 0.84 -8.15 10.92
CA ASN A 150 1.48 -8.87 12.01
C ASN A 150 0.99 -10.30 12.19
N GLU A 151 -0.20 -10.64 11.68
CA GLU A 151 -0.83 -11.93 11.94
C GLU A 151 -1.18 -12.73 10.69
N ARG A 152 -1.35 -12.05 9.54
CA ARG A 152 -1.78 -12.73 8.32
C ARG A 152 -0.59 -13.30 7.55
N PRO A 153 -0.51 -14.63 7.39
CA PRO A 153 0.52 -15.24 6.54
C PRO A 153 0.23 -15.01 5.06
N HIS A 154 1.27 -14.81 4.28
CA HIS A 154 1.19 -14.67 2.83
C HIS A 154 1.91 -15.83 2.15
N GLU A 155 1.25 -16.49 1.22
CA GLU A 155 1.85 -17.60 0.47
C GLU A 155 3.10 -17.14 -0.28
N SER A 156 3.07 -15.94 -0.88
CA SER A 156 4.22 -15.37 -1.59
C SER A 156 5.40 -15.02 -0.68
N LEU A 157 5.22 -15.05 0.63
CA LEU A 157 6.25 -14.82 1.64
C LEU A 157 6.58 -16.09 2.43
N ASN A 158 6.38 -17.26 1.83
CA ASN A 158 6.57 -18.56 2.50
C ASN A 158 5.70 -18.73 3.75
N ASN A 159 4.47 -18.23 3.68
CA ASN A 159 3.49 -18.24 4.76
C ASN A 159 3.92 -17.45 6.00
N LEU A 160 4.82 -16.50 5.83
CA LEU A 160 5.16 -15.52 6.86
C LEU A 160 4.24 -14.30 6.77
N THR A 161 4.10 -13.59 7.87
CA THR A 161 3.45 -12.28 7.86
C THR A 161 4.42 -11.23 7.28
N PRO A 162 3.91 -10.09 6.80
CA PRO A 162 4.78 -9.00 6.36
C PRO A 162 5.82 -8.60 7.39
N GLU A 163 5.43 -8.50 8.67
CA GLU A 163 6.36 -8.16 9.76
C GLU A 163 7.43 -9.23 9.95
N GLU A 164 7.04 -10.51 10.00
CA GLU A 164 7.99 -11.61 10.12
C GLU A 164 8.99 -11.62 8.96
N TYR A 165 8.51 -11.41 7.76
CA TYR A 165 9.37 -11.38 6.57
C TYR A 165 10.37 -10.22 6.64
N ARG A 166 9.93 -9.04 7.09
CA ARG A 166 10.80 -7.89 7.30
C ARG A 166 11.89 -8.19 8.32
N LEU A 167 11.51 -8.75 9.48
CA LEU A 167 12.47 -9.09 10.54
C LEU A 167 13.50 -10.10 10.09
N MET A 168 13.13 -11.06 9.26
CA MET A 168 14.05 -12.03 8.69
C MET A 168 15.11 -11.38 7.80
N THR A 169 14.72 -10.42 6.98
CA THR A 169 15.65 -9.73 6.08
C THR A 169 16.56 -8.77 6.82
N GLU A 170 16.11 -8.19 7.92
CA GLU A 170 16.93 -7.31 8.77
C GLU A 170 17.91 -8.11 9.65
N ASN A 171 17.63 -9.40 9.88
CA ASN A 171 18.47 -10.26 10.71
C ASN A 171 18.71 -11.61 10.02
N PRO A 172 19.72 -11.69 9.12
CA PRO A 172 19.98 -12.90 8.33
C PRO A 172 20.30 -14.15 9.16
N GLU A 173 20.83 -14.02 10.37
CA GLU A 173 21.14 -15.18 11.23
C GLU A 173 19.87 -15.86 11.72
N VAL A 174 18.84 -15.07 12.08
CA VAL A 174 17.53 -15.59 12.45
C VAL A 174 16.89 -16.27 11.24
N SER A 175 17.07 -15.71 10.05
CA SER A 175 16.59 -16.31 8.81
C SER A 175 17.17 -17.71 8.57
N LYS A 176 18.47 -17.88 8.79
CA LYS A 176 19.13 -19.20 8.63
C LYS A 176 18.59 -20.22 9.61
N SER A 177 18.33 -19.85 10.84
CA SER A 177 17.78 -20.77 11.85
C SER A 177 16.33 -21.17 11.58
N ALA A 178 15.56 -20.33 10.96
CA ALA A 178 14.16 -20.59 10.64
C ALA A 178 13.97 -21.60 9.48
N TRP A 179 14.99 -21.79 8.64
CA TRP A 179 14.92 -22.66 7.46
C TRP A 179 15.64 -24.01 7.64
N ASN A 180 16.26 -24.23 8.77
CA ASN A 180 16.95 -25.48 9.07
C ASN A 180 16.06 -26.46 9.84
#